data_0edcb62de1aaf6fa694d86e4d9ea4487
#
_entry.id   0edcb62de1aaf6fa694d86e4d9ea4487
#
_cell.length_a   1.000
_cell.length_b   1.000
_cell.length_c   1.000
_cell.angle_alpha   90.00
_cell.angle_beta   90.00
_cell.angle_gamma   90.00
#
_symmetry.space_group_name_H-M   'P 1'
#
loop_
_entity.id
_entity.type
_entity.pdbx_description
1 polymer ?
#
loop_
_entity_poly.entity_id
_entity_poly.type
_entity_poly.pdbx_seq_one_letter_code
_entity_poly.pdbx_strand_id
1 'polypeptide(L)'
;MTAAAPAGAPPAAAGPRPRARPGARFTARPGVWLLAALAYLPALTAKPWRMPTDTKLYLYLDPGRLIADAPFSWDNRQFGGWVPHQTIAYLWPSGPWFWTFEHLGVPDWIAHRLWLGTILFLGGTGVRWAARHLGLSPTAATVAGVVYATSPYILPYVSRTSVMLLPWAGVGWLVGLTIRAASRNGWRDPALFALVVATVGAVNATALALIAPAPV
;
A
#
# COMPACT_ATOMS: atom_id res chain seq x y z
N MET A 1 -16.15 17.53 72.00
CA MET A 1 -15.91 16.12 71.59
C MET A 1 -15.76 16.11 70.08
N THR A 2 -14.51 16.16 69.61
CA THR A 2 -14.19 16.21 68.16
C THR A 2 -13.69 14.84 67.77
N ALA A 3 -14.49 14.15 66.91
CA ALA A 3 -14.12 12.80 66.45
C ALA A 3 -13.06 12.90 65.35
N ALA A 4 -11.95 12.22 65.52
CA ALA A 4 -10.86 12.08 64.56
C ALA A 4 -11.26 11.14 63.40
N ALA A 5 -11.05 11.56 62.14
CA ALA A 5 -11.25 10.75 60.96
C ALA A 5 -10.18 9.66 60.86
N PRO A 6 -10.50 8.43 60.38
CA PRO A 6 -9.55 7.36 60.25
C PRO A 6 -8.55 7.63 59.10
N ALA A 7 -7.26 7.36 59.37
CA ALA A 7 -6.17 7.48 58.41
C ALA A 7 -6.39 6.54 57.21
N GLY A 8 -6.27 7.10 55.99
CA GLY A 8 -6.42 6.36 54.75
C GLY A 8 -5.38 5.25 54.56
N ALA A 9 -5.84 4.11 54.08
CA ALA A 9 -5.03 2.97 53.74
C ALA A 9 -3.98 3.30 52.62
N PRO A 10 -2.76 2.75 52.68
CA PRO A 10 -1.74 3.01 51.68
C PRO A 10 -2.18 2.45 50.31
N PRO A 11 -1.81 3.10 49.19
CA PRO A 11 -2.14 2.64 47.87
C PRO A 11 -1.55 1.26 47.57
N ALA A 12 -2.35 0.37 47.04
CA ALA A 12 -1.94 -0.97 46.67
C ALA A 12 -0.74 -0.92 45.71
N ALA A 13 0.31 -1.67 46.05
CA ALA A 13 1.50 -1.78 45.22
C ALA A 13 1.12 -2.25 43.80
N ALA A 14 1.45 -1.44 42.79
CA ALA A 14 1.28 -1.79 41.39
C ALA A 14 2.07 -3.09 41.10
N GLY A 15 1.35 -4.14 40.72
CA GLY A 15 1.94 -5.41 40.33
C GLY A 15 2.97 -5.24 39.20
N PRO A 16 3.94 -6.19 39.06
CA PRO A 16 5.01 -6.10 38.10
C PRO A 16 4.44 -6.03 36.66
N ARG A 17 4.75 -4.93 35.94
CA ARG A 17 4.41 -4.78 34.53
C ARG A 17 5.02 -5.94 33.73
N PRO A 18 4.26 -6.61 32.84
CA PRO A 18 4.80 -7.67 32.02
C PRO A 18 6.00 -7.13 31.21
N ARG A 19 7.17 -7.69 31.48
CA ARG A 19 8.37 -7.38 30.71
C ARG A 19 8.15 -7.76 29.26
N ALA A 20 8.22 -6.80 28.35
CA ALA A 20 8.25 -7.04 26.91
C ALA A 20 9.38 -8.05 26.62
N ARG A 21 9.03 -9.20 26.05
CA ARG A 21 10.00 -10.23 25.65
C ARG A 21 10.87 -9.64 24.53
N PRO A 22 12.20 -9.47 24.70
CA PRO A 22 13.10 -9.14 23.62
C PRO A 22 13.30 -10.39 22.76
N GLY A 23 13.09 -10.27 21.45
CA GLY A 23 13.47 -11.33 20.51
C GLY A 23 12.33 -11.92 19.71
N ALA A 24 11.52 -11.11 19.04
CA ALA A 24 10.84 -11.60 17.86
C ALA A 24 11.88 -11.70 16.73
N ARG A 25 12.58 -12.85 16.67
CA ARG A 25 13.34 -13.24 15.49
C ARG A 25 12.45 -13.05 14.28
N PHE A 26 13.03 -12.56 13.20
CA PHE A 26 12.40 -12.37 11.88
C PHE A 26 12.07 -13.75 11.28
N THR A 27 11.21 -14.51 11.94
CA THR A 27 10.62 -15.70 11.36
C THR A 27 9.62 -15.19 10.36
N ALA A 28 9.87 -15.49 9.09
CA ALA A 28 8.95 -15.22 7.98
C ALA A 28 7.55 -15.66 8.41
N ARG A 29 6.66 -14.68 8.63
CA ARG A 29 5.35 -14.94 9.21
C ARG A 29 4.52 -15.66 8.14
N PRO A 30 4.05 -16.90 8.36
CA PRO A 30 3.44 -17.73 7.31
C PRO A 30 2.31 -17.01 6.58
N GLY A 31 1.56 -16.13 7.25
CA GLY A 31 0.51 -15.33 6.62
C GLY A 31 1.01 -14.31 5.59
N VAL A 32 2.25 -13.82 5.69
CA VAL A 32 2.84 -12.92 4.68
C VAL A 32 3.22 -13.73 3.44
N TRP A 33 3.78 -14.92 3.63
CA TRP A 33 4.09 -15.82 2.51
C TRP A 33 2.85 -16.29 1.78
N LEU A 34 1.76 -16.58 2.52
CA LEU A 34 0.47 -16.91 1.91
C LEU A 34 -0.04 -15.75 1.04
N LEU A 35 0.00 -14.52 1.54
CA LEU A 35 -0.40 -13.34 0.77
C LEU A 35 0.51 -13.12 -0.45
N ALA A 36 1.81 -13.33 -0.32
CA ALA A 36 2.73 -13.26 -1.45
C ALA A 36 2.40 -14.33 -2.51
N ALA A 37 2.20 -15.58 -2.08
CA ALA A 37 1.84 -16.67 -2.98
C ALA A 37 0.53 -16.36 -3.73
N LEU A 38 -0.52 -15.91 -3.02
CA LEU A 38 -1.82 -15.55 -3.62
C LEU A 38 -1.71 -14.38 -4.60
N ALA A 39 -0.82 -13.42 -4.34
CA ALA A 39 -0.64 -12.26 -5.20
C ALA A 39 0.20 -12.55 -6.45
N TYR A 40 1.31 -13.26 -6.29
CA TYR A 40 2.29 -13.42 -7.37
C TYR A 40 2.10 -14.71 -8.19
N LEU A 41 1.70 -15.84 -7.57
CA LEU A 41 1.58 -17.09 -8.34
C LEU A 41 0.55 -17.01 -9.46
N PRO A 42 -0.71 -16.55 -9.22
CA PRO A 42 -1.67 -16.43 -10.31
C PRO A 42 -1.23 -15.42 -11.38
N ALA A 43 -0.63 -14.30 -10.93
CA ALA A 43 -0.14 -13.28 -11.85
C ALA A 43 0.95 -13.82 -12.79
N LEU A 44 1.92 -14.58 -12.28
CA LEU A 44 3.07 -15.08 -13.05
C LEU A 44 2.76 -16.33 -13.85
N THR A 45 1.82 -17.18 -13.41
CA THR A 45 1.49 -18.45 -14.08
C THR A 45 0.40 -18.33 -15.14
N ALA A 46 -0.41 -17.25 -15.13
CA ALA A 46 -1.42 -17.04 -16.17
C ALA A 46 -0.75 -16.77 -17.52
N LYS A 47 -1.20 -17.43 -18.58
CA LYS A 47 -0.83 -17.27 -20.02
C LYS A 47 0.49 -16.51 -20.27
N PRO A 48 1.65 -17.15 -20.23
CA PRO A 48 2.95 -16.51 -20.47
C PRO A 48 2.96 -15.68 -21.77
N TRP A 49 3.81 -14.67 -21.85
CA TRP A 49 4.01 -13.79 -23.02
C TRP A 49 2.82 -12.91 -23.40
N ARG A 50 1.74 -12.90 -22.59
CA ARG A 50 0.59 -12.02 -22.83
C ARG A 50 0.47 -11.02 -21.70
N MET A 51 0.27 -9.75 -22.04
CA MET A 51 -0.09 -8.71 -21.11
C MET A 51 -1.61 -8.56 -21.05
N PRO A 52 -2.21 -8.40 -19.86
CA PRO A 52 -3.59 -7.94 -19.79
C PRO A 52 -3.70 -6.52 -20.36
N THR A 53 -4.84 -6.20 -20.94
CA THR A 53 -5.11 -4.87 -21.45
C THR A 53 -5.31 -3.92 -20.28
N ASP A 54 -4.27 -3.21 -19.90
CA ASP A 54 -4.35 -2.11 -18.93
C ASP A 54 -4.55 -0.79 -19.68
N THR A 55 -5.20 0.17 -19.07
CA THR A 55 -5.62 1.42 -19.72
C THR A 55 -4.49 2.37 -20.08
N LYS A 56 -3.27 2.12 -19.64
CA LYS A 56 -2.13 3.05 -19.75
C LYS A 56 -0.90 2.37 -20.38
N LEU A 57 -1.05 1.90 -21.61
CA LEU A 57 -0.01 1.16 -22.35
C LEU A 57 1.34 1.88 -22.43
N TYR A 58 1.33 3.19 -22.59
CA TYR A 58 2.56 3.98 -22.69
C TYR A 58 3.46 3.92 -21.44
N LEU A 59 2.92 3.58 -20.27
CA LEU A 59 3.69 3.46 -19.03
C LEU A 59 4.73 2.35 -19.09
N TYR A 60 4.49 1.31 -19.86
CA TYR A 60 5.38 0.14 -19.96
C TYR A 60 5.92 -0.11 -21.36
N LEU A 61 5.46 0.64 -22.37
CA LEU A 61 6.03 0.57 -23.72
C LEU A 61 7.23 1.48 -23.90
N ASP A 62 7.24 2.64 -23.23
CA ASP A 62 8.35 3.60 -23.27
C ASP A 62 8.38 4.43 -21.96
N PRO A 63 8.73 3.79 -20.83
CA PRO A 63 8.79 4.50 -19.54
C PRO A 63 9.91 5.53 -19.48
N GLY A 64 10.98 5.33 -20.23
CA GLY A 64 12.09 6.27 -20.31
C GLY A 64 11.67 7.61 -20.88
N ARG A 65 10.86 7.59 -21.94
CA ARG A 65 10.31 8.81 -22.54
C ARG A 65 9.35 9.53 -21.58
N LEU A 66 8.49 8.80 -20.87
CA LEU A 66 7.60 9.39 -19.87
C LEU A 66 8.41 10.15 -18.80
N ILE A 67 9.51 9.57 -18.32
CA ILE A 67 10.38 10.19 -17.31
C ILE A 67 11.10 11.42 -17.92
N ALA A 68 11.61 11.32 -19.14
CA ALA A 68 12.30 12.42 -19.81
C ALA A 68 11.38 13.60 -20.12
N ASP A 69 10.12 13.34 -20.43
CA ASP A 69 9.13 14.38 -20.74
C ASP A 69 8.49 15.00 -19.48
N ALA A 70 8.60 14.36 -18.31
CA ALA A 70 7.97 14.81 -17.07
C ALA A 70 8.30 16.25 -16.63
N PRO A 71 9.51 16.80 -16.85
CA PRO A 71 9.84 18.20 -16.52
C PRO A 71 9.14 19.25 -17.40
N PHE A 72 8.57 18.83 -18.53
CA PHE A 72 7.99 19.75 -19.49
C PHE A 72 6.46 19.80 -19.36
N SER A 73 5.91 21.00 -19.22
CA SER A 73 4.47 21.23 -19.15
C SER A 73 3.78 21.30 -20.51
N TRP A 74 4.55 21.34 -21.59
CA TRP A 74 4.05 21.45 -22.96
C TRP A 74 4.73 20.45 -23.89
N ASP A 75 3.93 19.65 -24.60
CA ASP A 75 4.40 18.74 -25.63
C ASP A 75 3.98 19.30 -27.01
N ASN A 76 4.93 19.72 -27.82
CA ASN A 76 4.71 20.28 -29.16
C ASN A 76 4.65 19.21 -30.27
N ARG A 77 4.85 17.93 -29.94
CA ARG A 77 4.93 16.83 -30.92
C ARG A 77 3.57 16.25 -31.29
N GLN A 78 2.51 16.57 -30.54
CA GLN A 78 1.18 16.05 -30.75
C GLN A 78 0.16 17.19 -30.90
N PHE A 79 -0.76 17.05 -31.83
CA PHE A 79 -1.92 17.94 -32.00
C PHE A 79 -1.59 19.45 -32.13
N GLY A 80 -0.38 19.80 -32.58
CA GLY A 80 0.09 21.20 -32.59
C GLY A 80 0.48 21.74 -31.22
N GLY A 81 0.53 20.88 -30.22
CA GLY A 81 0.90 21.17 -28.84
C GLY A 81 -0.22 20.87 -27.84
N TRP A 82 0.11 20.26 -26.74
CA TRP A 82 -0.81 19.97 -25.65
C TRP A 82 -0.12 19.91 -24.28
N VAL A 83 -0.91 19.93 -23.20
CA VAL A 83 -0.40 19.79 -21.83
C VAL A 83 -0.55 18.34 -21.39
N PRO A 84 0.56 17.59 -21.22
CA PRO A 84 0.51 16.15 -20.94
C PRO A 84 0.20 15.82 -19.46
N HIS A 85 -0.67 16.60 -18.82
CA HIS A 85 -0.98 16.48 -17.38
C HIS A 85 -1.51 15.11 -16.98
N GLN A 86 -2.23 14.41 -17.86
CA GLN A 86 -2.73 13.06 -17.55
C GLN A 86 -1.62 12.02 -17.53
N THR A 87 -0.56 12.19 -18.33
CA THR A 87 0.57 11.26 -18.34
C THR A 87 1.47 11.47 -17.12
N ILE A 88 1.68 12.72 -16.71
CA ILE A 88 2.49 13.06 -15.53
C ILE A 88 1.91 12.48 -14.26
N ALA A 89 0.58 12.46 -14.10
CA ALA A 89 -0.08 11.88 -12.94
C ALA A 89 0.22 10.39 -12.73
N TYR A 90 0.61 9.66 -13.78
CA TYR A 90 0.98 8.25 -13.70
C TYR A 90 2.49 8.02 -13.59
N LEU A 91 3.29 9.09 -13.55
CA LEU A 91 4.74 8.96 -13.45
C LEU A 91 5.15 8.21 -12.17
N TRP A 92 4.64 8.61 -11.03
CA TRP A 92 4.97 7.99 -9.75
C TRP A 92 3.80 7.14 -9.22
N PRO A 93 4.09 5.89 -8.81
CA PRO A 93 5.39 5.16 -8.80
C PRO A 93 5.63 4.33 -10.08
N SER A 94 4.74 4.37 -11.06
CA SER A 94 4.74 3.45 -12.21
C SER A 94 5.94 3.69 -13.15
N GLY A 95 6.27 4.93 -13.46
CA GLY A 95 7.39 5.27 -14.35
C GLY A 95 8.71 4.65 -13.89
N PRO A 96 9.20 4.93 -12.68
CA PRO A 96 10.42 4.33 -12.14
C PRO A 96 10.36 2.81 -12.06
N TRP A 97 9.17 2.21 -11.78
CA TRP A 97 9.00 0.77 -11.76
C TRP A 97 9.31 0.16 -13.13
N PHE A 98 8.61 0.55 -14.17
CA PHE A 98 8.76 -0.03 -15.50
C PHE A 98 10.13 0.31 -16.10
N TRP A 99 10.62 1.55 -15.91
CA TRP A 99 11.94 1.96 -16.33
C TRP A 99 13.05 1.08 -15.73
N THR A 100 12.95 0.76 -14.44
CA THR A 100 13.93 -0.10 -13.77
C THR A 100 13.95 -1.51 -14.37
N PHE A 101 12.77 -2.12 -14.58
CA PHE A 101 12.68 -3.46 -15.13
C PHE A 101 13.13 -3.50 -16.60
N GLU A 102 12.85 -2.47 -17.39
CA GLU A 102 13.35 -2.32 -18.75
C GLU A 102 14.89 -2.32 -18.78
N HIS A 103 15.54 -1.52 -17.92
CA HIS A 103 17.01 -1.45 -17.83
C HIS A 103 17.65 -2.75 -17.30
N LEU A 104 16.90 -3.55 -16.55
CA LEU A 104 17.33 -4.89 -16.13
C LEU A 104 17.10 -5.95 -17.21
N GLY A 105 16.58 -5.59 -18.37
CA GLY A 105 16.27 -6.52 -19.45
C GLY A 105 15.12 -7.49 -19.16
N VAL A 106 14.26 -7.13 -18.19
CA VAL A 106 13.08 -7.95 -17.84
C VAL A 106 11.97 -7.66 -18.85
N PRO A 107 11.40 -8.69 -19.49
CA PRO A 107 10.30 -8.52 -20.44
C PRO A 107 9.10 -7.77 -19.81
N ASP A 108 8.46 -6.88 -20.57
CA ASP A 108 7.36 -6.01 -20.10
C ASP A 108 6.21 -6.80 -19.47
N TRP A 109 5.88 -7.97 -20.03
CA TRP A 109 4.83 -8.81 -19.49
C TRP A 109 5.15 -9.36 -18.09
N ILE A 110 6.44 -9.58 -17.76
CA ILE A 110 6.88 -9.98 -16.41
C ILE A 110 6.83 -8.77 -15.48
N ALA A 111 7.39 -7.63 -15.90
CA ALA A 111 7.38 -6.39 -15.12
C ALA A 111 5.95 -5.97 -14.75
N HIS A 112 5.03 -6.07 -15.71
CA HIS A 112 3.60 -5.77 -15.50
C HIS A 112 2.94 -6.75 -14.51
N ARG A 113 3.23 -8.04 -14.58
CA ARG A 113 2.68 -9.04 -13.66
C ARG A 113 3.24 -8.91 -12.26
N LEU A 114 4.51 -8.58 -12.13
CA LEU A 114 5.10 -8.23 -10.85
C LEU A 114 4.45 -6.97 -10.26
N TRP A 115 4.13 -5.99 -11.10
CA TRP A 115 3.39 -4.79 -10.71
C TRP A 115 2.01 -5.14 -10.11
N LEU A 116 1.21 -5.94 -10.84
CA LEU A 116 -0.10 -6.37 -10.37
C LEU A 116 -0.01 -7.19 -9.06
N GLY A 117 0.92 -8.14 -9.02
CA GLY A 117 1.19 -8.92 -7.81
C GLY A 117 1.59 -8.05 -6.63
N THR A 118 2.42 -7.03 -6.86
CA THR A 118 2.86 -6.09 -5.81
C THR A 118 1.69 -5.28 -5.26
N ILE A 119 0.79 -4.78 -6.11
CA ILE A 119 -0.40 -4.04 -5.67
C ILE A 119 -1.29 -4.93 -4.79
N LEU A 120 -1.59 -6.16 -5.23
CA LEU A 120 -2.41 -7.09 -4.46
C LEU A 120 -1.74 -7.48 -3.13
N PHE A 121 -0.44 -7.75 -3.17
CA PHE A 121 0.35 -8.06 -1.98
C PHE A 121 0.36 -6.90 -0.97
N LEU A 122 0.57 -5.68 -1.43
CA LEU A 122 0.53 -4.49 -0.58
C LEU A 122 -0.85 -4.26 0.01
N GLY A 123 -1.93 -4.43 -0.76
CA GLY A 123 -3.29 -4.32 -0.26
C GLY A 123 -3.57 -5.32 0.87
N GLY A 124 -3.30 -6.61 0.63
CA GLY A 124 -3.52 -7.66 1.62
C GLY A 124 -2.64 -7.51 2.87
N THR A 125 -1.36 -7.18 2.69
CA THR A 125 -0.43 -6.98 3.82
C THR A 125 -0.73 -5.71 4.61
N GLY A 126 -1.19 -4.65 3.96
CA GLY A 126 -1.62 -3.42 4.61
C GLY A 126 -2.80 -3.65 5.56
N VAL A 127 -3.85 -4.32 5.07
CA VAL A 127 -5.00 -4.69 5.91
C VAL A 127 -4.60 -5.64 7.03
N ARG A 128 -3.79 -6.65 6.74
CA ARG A 128 -3.26 -7.54 7.78
C ARG A 128 -2.49 -6.76 8.84
N TRP A 129 -1.67 -5.80 8.45
CA TRP A 129 -0.90 -4.97 9.37
C TRP A 129 -1.79 -4.06 10.22
N ALA A 130 -2.78 -3.37 9.64
CA ALA A 130 -3.76 -2.58 10.37
C ALA A 130 -4.55 -3.44 11.39
N ALA A 131 -5.04 -4.61 10.95
CA ALA A 131 -5.77 -5.55 11.81
C ALA A 131 -4.93 -6.00 13.02
N ARG A 132 -3.61 -6.18 12.85
CA ARG A 132 -2.69 -6.48 13.96
C ARG A 132 -2.57 -5.32 14.95
N HIS A 133 -2.65 -4.07 14.50
CA HIS A 133 -2.66 -2.88 15.37
C HIS A 133 -3.99 -2.70 16.10
N LEU A 134 -5.08 -3.20 15.55
CA LEU A 134 -6.40 -3.30 16.21
C LEU A 134 -6.48 -4.47 17.20
N GLY A 135 -5.41 -5.24 17.41
CA GLY A 135 -5.37 -6.34 18.38
C GLY A 135 -5.84 -7.69 17.87
N LEU A 136 -6.19 -7.84 16.58
CA LEU A 136 -6.61 -9.13 16.05
C LEU A 136 -5.47 -10.16 16.12
N SER A 137 -5.82 -11.45 16.25
CA SER A 137 -4.84 -12.52 16.22
C SER A 137 -4.09 -12.59 14.89
N PRO A 138 -2.90 -13.20 14.82
CA PRO A 138 -2.16 -13.34 13.55
C PRO A 138 -2.96 -14.02 12.45
N THR A 139 -3.77 -15.02 12.82
CA THR A 139 -4.63 -15.77 11.90
C THR A 139 -5.78 -14.90 11.41
N ALA A 140 -6.53 -14.26 12.30
CA ALA A 140 -7.64 -13.38 11.93
C ALA A 140 -7.17 -12.22 11.03
N ALA A 141 -6.03 -11.60 11.35
CA ALA A 141 -5.44 -10.56 10.53
C ALA A 141 -5.01 -11.08 9.14
N THR A 142 -4.51 -12.33 9.05
CA THR A 142 -4.18 -12.93 7.75
C THR A 142 -5.43 -13.20 6.93
N VAL A 143 -6.48 -13.74 7.55
CA VAL A 143 -7.78 -13.95 6.88
C VAL A 143 -8.34 -12.62 6.35
N ALA A 144 -8.32 -11.55 7.15
CA ALA A 144 -8.74 -10.22 6.71
C ALA A 144 -7.94 -9.73 5.48
N GLY A 145 -6.61 -9.91 5.49
CA GLY A 145 -5.76 -9.56 4.35
C GLY A 145 -6.06 -10.39 3.10
N VAL A 146 -6.31 -11.69 3.25
CA VAL A 146 -6.70 -12.58 2.14
C VAL A 146 -8.05 -12.16 1.55
N VAL A 147 -9.07 -12.00 2.38
CA VAL A 147 -10.42 -11.57 1.94
C VAL A 147 -10.36 -10.24 1.20
N TYR A 148 -9.57 -9.29 1.71
CA TYR A 148 -9.37 -8.01 1.05
C TYR A 148 -8.70 -8.16 -0.32
N ALA A 149 -7.59 -8.91 -0.41
CA ALA A 149 -6.83 -9.10 -1.64
C ALA A 149 -7.57 -9.91 -2.71
N THR A 150 -8.49 -10.79 -2.30
CA THR A 150 -9.28 -11.65 -3.21
C THR A 150 -10.74 -11.21 -3.35
N SER A 151 -11.04 -9.97 -2.94
CA SER A 151 -12.40 -9.43 -3.04
C SER A 151 -12.93 -9.52 -4.48
N PRO A 152 -14.13 -10.06 -4.70
CA PRO A 152 -14.73 -10.14 -6.03
C PRO A 152 -14.97 -8.77 -6.67
N TYR A 153 -15.00 -7.70 -5.87
CA TYR A 153 -15.05 -6.33 -6.38
C TYR A 153 -13.74 -5.90 -7.03
N ILE A 154 -12.59 -6.31 -6.49
CA ILE A 154 -11.26 -5.88 -6.94
C ILE A 154 -10.73 -6.72 -8.11
N LEU A 155 -10.96 -8.02 -8.10
CA LEU A 155 -10.42 -8.94 -9.09
C LEU A 155 -10.69 -8.54 -10.55
N PRO A 156 -11.87 -8.04 -10.94
CA PRO A 156 -12.13 -7.57 -12.31
C PRO A 156 -11.28 -6.37 -12.73
N TYR A 157 -10.80 -5.56 -11.77
CA TYR A 157 -9.98 -4.36 -12.06
C TYR A 157 -8.49 -4.69 -12.22
N VAL A 158 -8.03 -5.84 -11.72
CA VAL A 158 -6.62 -6.24 -11.79
C VAL A 158 -6.12 -6.31 -13.24
N SER A 159 -6.98 -6.69 -14.18
CA SER A 159 -6.63 -6.81 -15.60
C SER A 159 -7.08 -5.63 -16.46
N ARG A 160 -7.59 -4.55 -15.87
CA ARG A 160 -8.17 -3.43 -16.63
C ARG A 160 -7.59 -2.07 -16.28
N THR A 161 -7.32 -1.82 -15.00
CA THR A 161 -6.98 -0.48 -14.53
C THR A 161 -6.11 -0.56 -13.27
N SER A 162 -4.89 -1.06 -13.43
CA SER A 162 -3.97 -1.30 -12.29
C SER A 162 -3.67 -0.04 -11.48
N VAL A 163 -3.62 1.12 -12.14
CA VAL A 163 -3.36 2.41 -11.48
C VAL A 163 -4.46 2.80 -10.48
N MET A 164 -5.71 2.37 -10.70
CA MET A 164 -6.81 2.61 -9.75
C MET A 164 -6.75 1.69 -8.54
N LEU A 165 -5.98 0.61 -8.61
CA LEU A 165 -5.76 -0.29 -7.48
C LEU A 165 -4.70 0.22 -6.50
N LEU A 166 -3.88 1.20 -6.89
CA LEU A 166 -2.88 1.80 -5.98
C LEU A 166 -3.53 2.42 -4.74
N PRO A 167 -4.52 3.34 -4.84
CA PRO A 167 -5.19 3.88 -3.66
C PRO A 167 -5.85 2.77 -2.82
N TRP A 168 -6.50 1.80 -3.44
CA TRP A 168 -7.06 0.65 -2.75
C TRP A 168 -5.97 -0.10 -1.95
N ALA A 169 -4.80 -0.36 -2.52
CA ALA A 169 -3.70 -1.00 -1.82
C ALA A 169 -3.16 -0.17 -0.64
N GLY A 170 -3.28 1.16 -0.71
CA GLY A 170 -2.85 2.09 0.33
C GLY A 170 -3.75 2.13 1.57
N VAL A 171 -5.06 1.83 1.44
CA VAL A 171 -6.04 2.02 2.52
C VAL A 171 -5.62 1.34 3.84
N GLY A 172 -5.24 0.07 3.78
CA GLY A 172 -4.82 -0.66 4.99
C GLY A 172 -3.61 -0.04 5.70
N TRP A 173 -2.65 0.49 4.92
CA TRP A 173 -1.48 1.17 5.46
C TRP A 173 -1.86 2.52 6.10
N LEU A 174 -2.71 3.29 5.46
CA LEU A 174 -3.17 4.59 5.97
C LEU A 174 -3.95 4.42 7.28
N VAL A 175 -4.89 3.49 7.34
CA VAL A 175 -5.62 3.15 8.57
C VAL A 175 -4.66 2.74 9.69
N GLY A 176 -3.74 1.83 9.42
CA GLY A 176 -2.78 1.39 10.43
C GLY A 176 -1.83 2.49 10.90
N LEU A 177 -1.40 3.39 10.00
CA LEU A 177 -0.58 4.56 10.35
C LEU A 177 -1.36 5.57 11.20
N THR A 178 -2.64 5.79 10.89
CA THR A 178 -3.53 6.65 11.72
C THR A 178 -3.66 6.09 13.14
N ILE A 179 -3.95 4.80 13.28
CA ILE A 179 -4.03 4.13 14.60
C ILE A 179 -2.73 4.30 15.38
N ARG A 180 -1.59 4.13 14.72
CA ARG A 180 -0.28 4.30 15.36
C ARG A 180 0.02 5.74 15.71
N ALA A 181 -0.26 6.68 14.83
CA ALA A 181 -0.07 8.12 15.08
C ALA A 181 -0.90 8.60 16.28
N ALA A 182 -2.15 8.12 16.39
CA ALA A 182 -3.03 8.44 17.52
C ALA A 182 -2.52 7.86 18.86
N SER A 183 -1.76 6.75 18.82
CA SER A 183 -1.25 6.05 20.03
C SER A 183 0.21 6.37 20.38
N ARG A 184 0.93 7.09 19.53
CA ARG A 184 2.36 7.36 19.66
C ARG A 184 2.66 8.82 19.38
N ASN A 185 3.42 9.44 20.27
CA ASN A 185 3.92 10.80 20.02
C ASN A 185 5.10 10.73 19.03
N GLY A 186 5.11 11.62 18.03
CA GLY A 186 6.23 11.76 17.10
C GLY A 186 5.81 11.92 15.64
N TRP A 187 6.76 12.39 14.81
CA TRP A 187 6.54 12.71 13.40
C TRP A 187 6.68 11.53 12.45
N ARG A 188 7.19 10.39 12.92
CA ARG A 188 7.48 9.24 12.05
C ARG A 188 6.24 8.67 11.36
N ASP A 189 5.16 8.43 12.11
CA ASP A 189 3.95 7.83 11.56
C ASP A 189 3.17 8.82 10.69
N PRO A 190 3.01 10.12 11.04
CA PRO A 190 2.51 11.14 10.13
C PRO A 190 3.35 11.30 8.85
N ALA A 191 4.67 11.27 8.94
CA ALA A 191 5.54 11.35 7.75
C ALA A 191 5.37 10.13 6.82
N LEU A 192 5.29 8.92 7.40
CA LEU A 192 5.01 7.71 6.62
C LEU A 192 3.61 7.75 6.00
N PHE A 193 2.61 8.28 6.72
CA PHE A 193 1.27 8.50 6.18
C PHE A 193 1.31 9.42 4.95
N ALA A 194 1.98 10.56 5.06
CA ALA A 194 2.15 11.49 3.93
C ALA A 194 2.86 10.83 2.74
N LEU A 195 3.88 10.01 2.98
CA LEU A 195 4.58 9.27 1.93
C LEU A 195 3.66 8.26 1.23
N VAL A 196 2.85 7.53 1.98
CA VAL A 196 1.86 6.60 1.40
C VAL A 196 0.84 7.38 0.57
N VAL A 197 0.28 8.48 1.09
CA VAL A 197 -0.65 9.35 0.33
C VAL A 197 -0.01 9.85 -0.96
N ALA A 198 1.22 10.35 -0.91
CA ALA A 198 1.95 10.82 -2.08
C ALA A 198 2.18 9.70 -3.11
N THR A 199 2.34 8.45 -2.66
CA THR A 199 2.58 7.30 -3.55
C THR A 199 1.28 6.79 -4.19
N VAL A 200 0.20 6.67 -3.42
CA VAL A 200 -1.03 6.02 -3.90
C VAL A 200 -2.11 7.01 -4.34
N GLY A 201 -2.04 8.26 -3.90
CA GLY A 201 -3.00 9.31 -4.21
C GLY A 201 -2.62 10.20 -5.40
N ALA A 202 -1.35 10.17 -5.82
CA ALA A 202 -0.84 11.05 -6.88
C ALA A 202 -1.47 10.79 -8.26
N VAL A 203 -2.11 9.65 -8.46
CA VAL A 203 -2.64 9.19 -9.75
C VAL A 203 -3.72 10.14 -10.28
N ASN A 204 -4.71 10.50 -9.46
CA ASN A 204 -5.75 11.46 -9.80
C ASN A 204 -6.64 11.81 -8.59
N ALA A 205 -7.59 12.75 -8.78
CA ALA A 205 -8.53 13.17 -7.74
C ALA A 205 -9.41 12.00 -7.22
N THR A 206 -9.79 11.05 -8.05
CA THR A 206 -10.54 9.86 -7.64
C THR A 206 -9.73 8.99 -6.68
N ALA A 207 -8.42 8.84 -6.93
CA ALA A 207 -7.52 8.12 -6.04
C ALA A 207 -7.47 8.78 -4.65
N LEU A 208 -7.38 10.11 -4.59
CA LEU A 208 -7.43 10.86 -3.33
C LEU A 208 -8.77 10.67 -2.62
N ALA A 209 -9.89 10.73 -3.34
CA ALA A 209 -11.22 10.53 -2.77
C ALA A 209 -11.39 9.12 -2.18
N LEU A 210 -10.80 8.08 -2.81
CA LEU A 210 -10.86 6.70 -2.31
C LEU A 210 -10.09 6.49 -1.00
N ILE A 211 -9.01 7.23 -0.79
CA ILE A 211 -8.20 7.11 0.44
C ILE A 211 -8.59 8.12 1.53
N ALA A 212 -9.35 9.16 1.19
CA ALA A 212 -9.75 10.22 2.13
C ALA A 212 -10.47 9.71 3.41
N PRO A 213 -11.30 8.65 3.38
CA PRO A 213 -11.92 8.11 4.59
C PRO A 213 -10.94 7.38 5.53
N ALA A 214 -9.74 7.02 5.08
CA ALA A 214 -8.82 6.20 5.88
C ALA A 214 -8.37 6.83 7.21
N PRO A 215 -8.20 8.17 7.34
CA PRO A 215 -7.82 8.80 8.61
C PRO A 215 -9.00 9.12 9.54
N VAL A 216 -10.24 8.91 9.14
CA VAL A 216 -11.44 9.16 9.93
C VAL A 216 -11.86 7.88 10.64
#